data_0b6bce8adaa42427be4a10d17ca7c99c
#
_entry.id   0b6bce8adaa42427be4a10d17ca7c99c
#
_cell.length_a   1.000
_cell.length_b   1.000
_cell.length_c   1.000
_cell.angle_alpha   90.00
_cell.angle_beta   90.00
_cell.angle_gamma   90.00
#
_symmetry.space_group_name_H-M   'P 1'
#
loop_
_entity.id
_entity.type
_entity.pdbx_description
1 polymer ?
#
loop_
_entity_poly.entity_id
_entity_poly.type
_entity_poly.pdbx_seq_one_letter_code
_entity_poly.pdbx_strand_id
1 'polypeptide(L)'
;MIDLVKVVKLKPLDGHRLWVKFSDGTEGVRDYSDMIAEGGPVVEPLREHSYFNKAFISFGVPSWPNGFEVDAIHLQMELKKAGLLSTPVPAA
;
A
#
# COMPACT_ATOMS: atom_id res chain seq x y z
N MET A 1 -17.50 9.98 16.16
CA MET A 1 -16.68 10.31 14.99
C MET A 1 -15.95 9.06 14.52
N ILE A 2 -16.00 8.77 13.24
CA ILE A 2 -15.31 7.62 12.67
C ILE A 2 -13.90 8.05 12.31
N ASP A 3 -12.91 7.35 12.91
CA ASP A 3 -11.52 7.58 12.56
C ASP A 3 -11.20 6.80 11.30
N LEU A 4 -10.94 7.52 10.22
CA LEU A 4 -10.54 6.89 8.97
C LEU A 4 -9.11 6.39 9.10
N VAL A 5 -8.89 5.14 8.70
CA VAL A 5 -7.55 4.57 8.72
C VAL A 5 -6.69 5.26 7.65
N LYS A 6 -5.43 5.49 7.98
CA LYS A 6 -4.45 6.09 7.08
C LYS A 6 -3.20 5.23 7.06
N VAL A 7 -2.44 5.31 5.98
CA VAL A 7 -1.11 4.73 5.93
C VAL A 7 -0.16 5.73 6.58
N VAL A 8 0.58 5.29 7.58
CA VAL A 8 1.54 6.15 8.31
C VAL A 8 2.98 5.84 7.97
N LYS A 9 3.26 4.64 7.42
CA LYS A 9 4.58 4.25 6.93
C LYS A 9 4.39 3.37 5.71
N LEU A 10 5.35 3.45 4.78
CA LEU A 10 5.38 2.53 3.65
C LEU A 10 6.83 2.28 3.25
N LYS A 11 7.06 1.13 2.62
CA LYS A 11 8.36 0.78 2.08
C LYS A 11 8.18 -0.11 0.85
N PRO A 12 8.65 0.33 -0.32
CA PRO A 12 8.67 -0.54 -1.50
C PRO A 12 9.64 -1.70 -1.29
N LEU A 13 9.23 -2.88 -1.70
CA LEU A 13 10.04 -4.09 -1.61
C LEU A 13 10.25 -4.64 -3.02
N ASP A 14 11.10 -5.65 -3.15
CA ASP A 14 11.34 -6.31 -4.44
C ASP A 14 10.08 -6.96 -4.97
N GLY A 15 9.98 -7.10 -6.28
CA GLY A 15 8.87 -7.78 -6.94
C GLY A 15 7.55 -7.01 -6.93
N HIS A 16 7.60 -5.69 -6.94
CA HIS A 16 6.43 -4.83 -6.92
C HIS A 16 5.55 -5.06 -5.69
N ARG A 17 6.18 -5.30 -4.56
CA ARG A 17 5.51 -5.43 -3.27
C ARG A 17 5.66 -4.14 -2.48
N LEU A 18 4.63 -3.79 -1.74
CA LEU A 18 4.64 -2.58 -0.93
C LEU A 18 4.27 -2.95 0.50
N TRP A 19 5.19 -2.71 1.42
CA TRP A 19 4.89 -2.82 2.85
C TRP A 19 4.25 -1.53 3.31
N VAL A 20 3.17 -1.63 4.08
CA VAL A 20 2.47 -0.48 4.64
C VAL A 20 2.14 -0.72 6.11
N LYS A 21 2.15 0.35 6.87
CA LYS A 21 1.66 0.35 8.25
C LYS A 21 0.54 1.37 8.34
N PHE A 22 -0.55 0.96 8.97
CA PHE A 22 -1.74 1.80 9.10
C PHE A 22 -1.77 2.51 10.45
N SER A 23 -2.59 3.56 10.54
CA SER A 23 -2.70 4.39 11.74
C SER A 23 -3.22 3.64 12.97
N ASP A 24 -3.92 2.52 12.77
CA ASP A 24 -4.38 1.67 13.87
C ASP A 24 -3.32 0.66 14.33
N GLY A 25 -2.12 0.72 13.76
CA GLY A 25 -1.00 -0.16 14.13
C GLY A 25 -0.92 -1.45 13.33
N THR A 26 -1.92 -1.75 12.51
CA THR A 26 -1.85 -2.94 11.65
C THR A 26 -0.90 -2.69 10.49
N GLU A 27 -0.34 -3.77 9.93
CA GLU A 27 0.59 -3.67 8.82
C GLU A 27 0.50 -4.91 7.92
N GLY A 28 0.99 -4.77 6.72
CA GLY A 28 1.01 -5.88 5.77
C GLY A 28 1.79 -5.53 4.50
N VAL A 29 1.95 -6.53 3.65
CA VAL A 29 2.62 -6.37 2.36
C VAL A 29 1.60 -6.66 1.25
N ARG A 30 1.42 -5.69 0.35
CA ARG A 30 0.56 -5.86 -0.82
C ARG A 30 1.44 -6.13 -2.03
N ASP A 31 1.19 -7.25 -2.69
CA ASP A 31 1.85 -7.57 -3.96
C ASP A 31 1.00 -6.98 -5.08
N TYR A 32 1.58 -6.05 -5.83
CA TYR A 32 0.89 -5.36 -6.92
C TYR A 32 1.14 -5.98 -8.29
N SER A 33 1.74 -7.17 -8.35
CA SER A 33 2.04 -7.84 -9.62
C SER A 33 0.78 -8.02 -10.49
N ASP A 34 -0.34 -8.35 -9.87
CA ASP A 34 -1.59 -8.56 -10.58
C ASP A 34 -2.11 -7.26 -11.20
N MET A 35 -2.06 -6.16 -10.44
CA MET A 35 -2.47 -4.85 -10.91
C MET A 35 -1.59 -4.39 -12.08
N ILE A 36 -0.29 -4.62 -11.96
CA ILE A 36 0.67 -4.24 -13.00
C ILE A 36 0.46 -5.09 -14.25
N ALA A 37 0.14 -6.37 -14.08
CA ALA A 37 -0.14 -7.26 -15.21
C ALA A 37 -1.39 -6.84 -15.97
N GLU A 38 -2.41 -6.38 -15.27
CA GLU A 38 -3.61 -5.85 -15.92
C GLU A 38 -3.31 -4.58 -16.72
N GLY A 39 -2.38 -3.76 -16.22
CA GLY A 39 -1.92 -2.58 -16.91
C GLY A 39 -2.87 -1.42 -16.84
N GLY A 40 -2.70 -0.50 -17.79
CA GLY A 40 -3.46 0.73 -17.88
C GLY A 40 -2.50 1.93 -17.86
N PRO A 41 -2.91 3.08 -18.43
CA PRO A 41 -2.01 4.22 -18.58
C PRO A 41 -1.39 4.73 -17.28
N VAL A 42 -2.16 4.73 -16.19
CA VAL A 42 -1.70 5.25 -14.90
C VAL A 42 -0.78 4.24 -14.19
N VAL A 43 -0.99 2.95 -14.44
CA VAL A 43 -0.23 1.87 -13.82
C VAL A 43 1.05 1.58 -14.59
N GLU A 44 1.08 1.86 -15.89
CA GLU A 44 2.20 1.52 -16.77
C GLU A 44 3.58 1.95 -16.23
N PRO A 45 3.76 3.20 -15.72
CA PRO A 45 5.05 3.60 -15.17
C PRO A 45 5.51 2.74 -14.00
N LEU A 46 4.60 2.16 -13.25
CA LEU A 46 4.92 1.35 -12.07
C LEU A 46 5.56 0.01 -12.43
N ARG A 47 5.54 -0.41 -13.69
CA ARG A 47 6.24 -1.60 -14.15
C ARG A 47 7.73 -1.51 -13.90
N GLU A 48 8.28 -0.30 -14.02
CA GLU A 48 9.69 -0.07 -13.72
C GLU A 48 9.87 -0.06 -12.20
N HIS A 49 10.76 -0.92 -11.69
CA HIS A 49 11.02 -0.99 -10.26
C HIS A 49 11.49 0.36 -9.71
N SER A 50 12.31 1.08 -10.48
CA SER A 50 12.80 2.40 -10.06
C SER A 50 11.67 3.41 -9.88
N TYR A 51 10.62 3.31 -10.69
CA TYR A 51 9.45 4.17 -10.55
C TYR A 51 8.56 3.69 -9.39
N PHE A 52 8.33 2.40 -9.29
CA PHE A 52 7.54 1.83 -8.20
C PHE A 52 8.14 2.22 -6.84
N ASN A 53 9.45 2.25 -6.76
CA ASN A 53 10.17 2.61 -5.53
C ASN A 53 10.04 4.09 -5.16
N LYS A 54 9.44 4.91 -6.01
CA LYS A 54 9.17 6.32 -5.70
C LYS A 54 7.88 6.53 -4.92
N ALA A 55 7.23 5.45 -4.48
CA ALA A 55 6.02 5.55 -3.67
C ALA A 55 6.26 6.43 -2.44
N PHE A 56 5.27 7.24 -2.12
CA PHE A 56 5.33 8.11 -0.94
C PHE A 56 3.92 8.22 -0.34
N ILE A 57 3.85 8.78 0.86
CA ILE A 57 2.57 8.98 1.53
C ILE A 57 2.09 10.40 1.25
N SER A 58 0.88 10.53 0.70
CA SER A 58 0.22 11.81 0.48
C SER A 58 -1.17 11.74 1.11
N PHE A 59 -1.43 12.63 2.06
CA PHE A 59 -2.71 12.65 2.78
C PHE A 59 -3.12 11.28 3.32
N GLY A 60 -2.14 10.54 3.82
CA GLY A 60 -2.41 9.23 4.45
C GLY A 60 -2.65 8.08 3.49
N VAL A 61 -2.32 8.23 2.21
CA VAL A 61 -2.46 7.16 1.22
C VAL A 61 -1.18 6.97 0.42
N PRO A 62 -0.88 5.73 0.00
CA PRO A 62 0.25 5.48 -0.89
C PRO A 62 0.03 6.16 -2.23
N SER A 63 1.04 6.88 -2.70
CA SER A 63 0.95 7.69 -3.91
C SER A 63 2.22 7.58 -4.72
N TRP A 64 2.11 7.87 -6.01
CA TRP A 64 3.26 7.92 -6.93
C TRP A 64 3.29 9.26 -7.64
N PRO A 65 4.45 9.67 -8.19
CA PRO A 65 4.59 11.01 -8.78
C PRO A 65 3.63 11.33 -9.92
N ASN A 66 3.11 10.32 -10.61
CA ASN A 66 2.15 10.52 -11.71
C ASN A 66 0.71 10.75 -11.24
N GLY A 67 0.49 10.84 -9.93
CA GLY A 67 -0.84 11.06 -9.39
C GLY A 67 -1.62 9.79 -9.07
N PHE A 68 -1.03 8.62 -9.34
CA PHE A 68 -1.69 7.37 -8.96
C PHE A 68 -1.70 7.23 -7.44
N GLU A 69 -2.84 6.89 -6.87
CA GLU A 69 -3.02 6.74 -5.43
C GLU A 69 -3.80 5.47 -5.13
N VAL A 70 -3.54 4.89 -3.96
CA VAL A 70 -4.26 3.70 -3.49
C VAL A 70 -4.97 4.05 -2.20
N ASP A 71 -6.29 3.90 -2.18
CA ASP A 71 -7.10 4.20 -1.00
C ASP A 71 -6.67 3.33 0.19
N ALA A 72 -6.40 3.97 1.33
CA ALA A 72 -5.89 3.28 2.52
C ALA A 72 -6.92 2.30 3.09
N ILE A 73 -8.18 2.68 3.12
CA ILE A 73 -9.23 1.82 3.67
C ILE A 73 -9.40 0.57 2.81
N HIS A 74 -9.43 0.76 1.49
CA HIS A 74 -9.55 -0.35 0.55
C HIS A 74 -8.33 -1.29 0.64
N LEU A 75 -7.13 -0.71 0.73
CA LEU A 75 -5.90 -1.47 0.87
C LEU A 75 -5.92 -2.32 2.15
N GLN A 76 -6.34 -1.74 3.26
CA GLN A 76 -6.44 -2.47 4.52
C GLN A 76 -7.44 -3.63 4.41
N MET A 77 -8.59 -3.38 3.79
CA MET A 77 -9.61 -4.42 3.59
C MET A 77 -9.09 -5.55 2.71
N GLU A 78 -8.36 -5.22 1.65
CA GLU A 78 -7.75 -6.22 0.77
C GLU A 78 -6.77 -7.11 1.54
N LEU A 79 -5.90 -6.50 2.34
CA LEU A 79 -4.92 -7.24 3.13
C LEU A 79 -5.60 -8.10 4.18
N LYS A 80 -6.61 -7.59 4.84
CA LYS A 80 -7.37 -8.35 5.84
C LYS A 80 -8.04 -9.56 5.20
N LYS A 81 -8.68 -9.35 4.05
CA LYS A 81 -9.40 -10.41 3.34
C LYS A 81 -8.45 -11.50 2.84
N ALA A 82 -7.25 -11.13 2.47
CA ALA A 82 -6.22 -12.08 2.01
C ALA A 82 -5.48 -12.76 3.16
N GLY A 83 -5.74 -12.39 4.41
CA GLY A 83 -5.03 -12.94 5.57
C GLY A 83 -3.62 -12.42 5.72
N LEU A 84 -3.31 -11.27 5.12
CA LEU A 84 -1.98 -10.69 5.11
C LEU A 84 -1.82 -9.51 6.07
N LEU A 85 -2.87 -9.17 6.80
CA LEU A 85 -2.83 -8.04 7.73
C LEU A 85 -2.42 -8.54 9.11
N SER A 86 -1.31 -7.98 9.64
CA SER A 86 -0.83 -8.30 10.98
C SER A 86 -1.29 -7.24 11.96
N THR A 87 -1.77 -7.67 13.12
CA THR A 87 -2.10 -6.76 14.20
C THR A 87 -0.89 -6.62 15.12
N PRO A 88 -0.74 -5.47 15.81
CA PRO A 88 0.35 -5.33 16.77
C PRO A 88 0.18 -6.35 17.88
N VAL A 89 1.32 -6.95 18.29
CA VAL A 89 1.30 -7.85 19.46
C VAL A 89 1.18 -6.99 20.70
N PRO A 90 0.16 -7.22 21.55
CA PRO A 90 0.03 -6.44 22.77
C PRO A 90 1.28 -6.61 23.63
N ALA A 91 1.75 -5.53 24.23
CA ALA A 91 2.82 -5.61 25.19
C ALA A 91 2.37 -6.47 26.36
N ALA A 92 3.16 -7.47 26.67
CA ALA A 92 2.84 -8.35 27.80
C ALA A 92 2.93 -7.61 29.10
#